data_412c310c2fa12b4965f0b02b77a5fb68
#
_entry.id   412c310c2fa12b4965f0b02b77a5fb68
#
_cell.length_a   1.000
_cell.length_b   1.000
_cell.length_c   1.000
_cell.angle_alpha   90.00
_cell.angle_beta   90.00
_cell.angle_gamma   90.00
#
_symmetry.space_group_name_H-M   'P 1'
#
loop_
_entity.id
_entity.type
_entity.pdbx_description
1 polymer ?
#
loop_
_entity_poly.entity_id
_entity_poly.type
_entity_poly.pdbx_seq_one_letter_code
_entity_poly.pdbx_strand_id
1 'polypeptide(L)'
;WESTTVGASHLYYYRFDDRTNRVGERIPLPDGELNGGVLCKPVSYSELPAELIDAFVSIEDKRFWQHHGVDWYRTAAAVVNYCTGNRISGSKFGASTITQQLVKNLSGKNDYSVHRKIQEICWANDLENRCTKEEILERYLNVINLAQGCYGVGAAAEYYFGKPVSALTVAECATLAAITNNPSQYDPYTQPENNKERRDLALDLMCEQGYISE
;
A
#
# COMPACT_ATOMS: atom_id res chain seq x y z
N TRP A 1 -22.74 -3.91 -6.59
CA TRP A 1 -22.04 -2.63 -6.65
C TRP A 1 -22.78 -1.73 -7.61
N GLU A 2 -23.53 -0.78 -7.11
CA GLU A 2 -23.98 0.34 -7.92
C GLU A 2 -22.87 1.38 -7.87
N SER A 3 -22.15 1.55 -8.97
CA SER A 3 -21.29 2.70 -9.21
C SER A 3 -22.20 3.89 -9.47
N THR A 4 -22.53 4.62 -8.45
CA THR A 4 -23.04 5.96 -8.60
C THR A 4 -21.83 6.88 -8.75
N THR A 5 -21.51 7.18 -9.98
CA THR A 5 -20.59 8.22 -10.41
C THR A 5 -21.09 9.59 -9.94
N VAL A 6 -20.64 10.01 -8.78
CA VAL A 6 -20.67 11.43 -8.41
C VAL A 6 -19.42 11.71 -7.56
N GLY A 7 -18.43 12.39 -8.13
CA GLY A 7 -17.33 13.06 -7.44
C GLY A 7 -16.52 12.23 -6.43
N ALA A 8 -15.27 12.53 -6.24
CA ALA A 8 -14.30 11.86 -5.33
C ALA A 8 -14.76 11.64 -3.86
N SER A 9 -15.99 11.96 -3.54
CA SER A 9 -16.57 11.94 -2.19
C SER A 9 -17.12 10.59 -1.72
N HIS A 10 -16.92 9.49 -2.44
CA HIS A 10 -17.56 8.21 -2.12
C HIS A 10 -16.61 7.01 -2.07
N LEU A 11 -15.35 7.21 -1.67
CA LEU A 11 -14.46 6.12 -1.35
C LEU A 11 -14.84 5.50 0.00
N TYR A 12 -14.80 4.17 0.07
CA TYR A 12 -15.17 3.39 1.24
C TYR A 12 -14.08 2.40 1.58
N TYR A 13 -13.89 2.13 2.87
CA TYR A 13 -13.15 0.99 3.37
C TYR A 13 -14.08 0.00 4.06
N TYR A 14 -13.61 -1.21 4.31
CA TYR A 14 -14.38 -2.24 4.97
C TYR A 14 -14.00 -2.36 6.44
N ARG A 15 -15.00 -2.55 7.31
CA ARG A 15 -14.77 -3.04 8.67
C ARG A 15 -14.57 -4.55 8.61
N PHE A 16 -13.58 -5.07 9.35
CA PHE A 16 -13.34 -6.49 9.47
C PHE A 16 -14.01 -7.03 10.73
N ASP A 17 -14.73 -8.15 10.59
CA ASP A 17 -15.38 -8.84 11.69
C ASP A 17 -14.47 -9.94 12.21
N ASP A 18 -13.95 -9.75 13.42
CA ASP A 18 -13.05 -10.70 14.09
C ASP A 18 -13.71 -12.02 14.45
N ARG A 19 -15.04 -12.05 14.58
CA ARG A 19 -15.77 -13.27 14.98
C ARG A 19 -15.96 -14.20 13.80
N THR A 20 -16.23 -13.63 12.64
CA THR A 20 -16.49 -14.38 11.41
C THR A 20 -15.29 -14.52 10.50
N ASN A 21 -14.18 -13.80 10.79
CA ASN A 21 -13.03 -13.66 9.90
C ASN A 21 -13.39 -13.19 8.47
N ARG A 22 -14.43 -12.36 8.35
CA ARG A 22 -14.93 -11.86 7.08
C ARG A 22 -14.86 -10.35 6.99
N VAL A 23 -14.85 -9.86 5.76
CA VAL A 23 -15.04 -8.46 5.44
C VAL A 23 -16.49 -8.09 5.74
N GLY A 24 -16.69 -7.15 6.65
CA GLY A 24 -18.01 -6.71 7.10
C GLY A 24 -18.51 -5.47 6.38
N GLU A 25 -18.93 -4.47 7.13
CA GLU A 25 -19.60 -3.26 6.67
C GLU A 25 -18.67 -2.30 5.92
N ARG A 26 -19.20 -1.60 4.93
CA ARG A 26 -18.54 -0.46 4.26
C ARG A 26 -18.57 0.77 5.14
N ILE A 27 -17.44 1.46 5.22
CA ILE A 27 -17.30 2.73 5.94
C ILE A 27 -16.73 3.75 4.97
N PRO A 28 -17.35 4.95 4.83
CA PRO A 28 -16.80 5.99 3.97
C PRO A 28 -15.43 6.46 4.47
N LEU A 29 -14.52 6.71 3.54
CA LEU A 29 -13.25 7.36 3.85
C LEU A 29 -13.52 8.83 4.20
N PRO A 30 -12.93 9.34 5.27
CA PRO A 30 -13.03 10.76 5.61
C PRO A 30 -12.29 11.59 4.55
N ASP A 31 -12.81 12.78 4.29
CA ASP A 31 -12.19 13.79 3.44
C ASP A 31 -11.75 14.98 4.31
N GLY A 32 -10.58 15.55 4.01
CA GLY A 32 -10.02 16.69 4.70
C GLY A 32 -9.14 16.36 5.91
N GLU A 33 -8.97 17.35 6.77
CA GLU A 33 -8.19 17.20 8.01
C GLU A 33 -9.00 16.47 9.07
N LEU A 34 -8.51 15.31 9.52
CA LEU A 34 -9.06 14.61 10.67
C LEU A 34 -8.53 15.23 11.96
N ASN A 35 -9.33 15.16 13.04
CA ASN A 35 -8.94 15.68 14.36
C ASN A 35 -7.54 15.20 14.76
N GLY A 36 -6.62 16.15 15.03
CA GLY A 36 -5.26 15.83 15.45
C GLY A 36 -4.16 16.00 14.39
N GLY A 37 -4.41 16.75 13.30
CA GLY A 37 -3.39 17.01 12.27
C GLY A 37 -3.18 15.86 11.29
N VAL A 38 -4.16 15.00 11.12
CA VAL A 38 -4.18 13.93 10.12
C VAL A 38 -4.78 14.47 8.84
N LEU A 39 -4.00 14.39 7.76
CA LEU A 39 -4.40 14.81 6.42
C LEU A 39 -4.89 13.59 5.62
N CYS A 40 -6.06 13.69 5.02
CA CYS A 40 -6.61 12.67 4.13
C CYS A 40 -7.27 13.35 2.91
N LYS A 41 -6.86 12.95 1.71
CA LYS A 41 -7.43 13.44 0.44
C LYS A 41 -7.63 12.24 -0.47
N PRO A 42 -8.82 11.65 -0.47
CA PRO A 42 -9.11 10.47 -1.28
C PRO A 42 -8.98 10.78 -2.77
N VAL A 43 -8.45 9.82 -3.51
CA VAL A 43 -8.32 9.85 -4.98
C VAL A 43 -8.90 8.59 -5.59
N SER A 44 -9.58 8.71 -6.73
CA SER A 44 -10.10 7.55 -7.46
C SER A 44 -8.98 6.87 -8.25
N TYR A 45 -9.15 5.59 -8.58
CA TYR A 45 -8.19 4.83 -9.38
C TYR A 45 -7.88 5.51 -10.73
N SER A 46 -8.88 6.11 -11.35
CA SER A 46 -8.74 6.81 -12.63
C SER A 46 -7.89 8.09 -12.57
N GLU A 47 -7.65 8.64 -11.39
CA GLU A 47 -6.79 9.81 -11.18
C GLU A 47 -5.33 9.43 -10.88
N LEU A 48 -5.07 8.15 -10.60
CA LEU A 48 -3.74 7.64 -10.29
C LEU A 48 -2.93 7.49 -11.59
N PRO A 49 -1.76 8.13 -11.70
CA PRO A 49 -0.87 7.87 -12.84
C PRO A 49 -0.32 6.45 -12.79
N ALA A 50 -0.10 5.85 -13.95
CA ALA A 50 0.44 4.49 -14.06
C ALA A 50 1.77 4.35 -13.32
N GLU A 51 2.63 5.33 -13.42
CA GLU A 51 3.94 5.38 -12.77
C GLU A 51 3.86 5.31 -11.24
N LEU A 52 2.79 5.87 -10.65
CA LEU A 52 2.55 5.77 -9.22
C LEU A 52 2.18 4.33 -8.82
N ILE A 53 1.26 3.72 -9.55
CA ILE A 53 0.84 2.33 -9.35
C ILE A 53 2.05 1.41 -9.50
N ASP A 54 2.81 1.57 -10.57
CA ASP A 54 3.98 0.76 -10.87
C ASP A 54 5.08 0.89 -9.82
N ALA A 55 5.32 2.10 -9.27
CA ALA A 55 6.26 2.31 -8.18
C ALA A 55 5.89 1.53 -6.93
N PHE A 56 4.62 1.59 -6.50
CA PHE A 56 4.15 0.85 -5.32
C PHE A 56 4.15 -0.66 -5.55
N VAL A 57 3.65 -1.11 -6.69
CA VAL A 57 3.63 -2.54 -7.04
C VAL A 57 5.06 -3.09 -7.12
N SER A 58 5.98 -2.37 -7.76
CA SER A 58 7.36 -2.82 -7.93
C SER A 58 8.09 -3.05 -6.61
N ILE A 59 7.94 -2.14 -5.65
CA ILE A 59 8.68 -2.22 -4.39
C ILE A 59 7.98 -3.05 -3.32
N GLU A 60 6.64 -3.06 -3.28
CA GLU A 60 5.87 -3.76 -2.25
C GLU A 60 5.43 -5.16 -2.68
N ASP A 61 4.98 -5.31 -3.93
CA ASP A 61 4.33 -6.54 -4.36
C ASP A 61 4.40 -6.77 -5.88
N LYS A 62 5.62 -7.01 -6.40
CA LYS A 62 5.86 -7.12 -7.85
C LYS A 62 5.02 -8.17 -8.60
N ARG A 63 4.36 -9.09 -7.88
CA ARG A 63 3.44 -10.07 -8.44
C ARG A 63 1.98 -9.81 -8.08
N PHE A 64 1.65 -8.59 -7.68
CA PHE A 64 0.31 -8.18 -7.26
C PHE A 64 -0.78 -8.62 -8.24
N TRP A 65 -0.55 -8.44 -9.53
CA TRP A 65 -1.50 -8.82 -10.58
C TRP A 65 -1.66 -10.32 -10.82
N GLN A 66 -0.80 -11.16 -10.22
CA GLN A 66 -0.71 -12.60 -10.50
C GLN A 66 -1.24 -13.48 -9.37
N HIS A 67 -1.25 -13.00 -8.12
CA HIS A 67 -1.74 -13.76 -6.99
C HIS A 67 -3.15 -13.34 -6.57
N HIS A 68 -3.77 -14.11 -5.67
CA HIS A 68 -5.09 -13.85 -5.13
C HIS A 68 -5.01 -13.66 -3.61
N GLY A 69 -4.78 -12.42 -3.18
CA GLY A 69 -4.67 -11.99 -1.78
C GLY A 69 -3.33 -12.32 -1.13
N VAL A 70 -2.77 -13.48 -1.39
CA VAL A 70 -1.51 -13.96 -0.81
C VAL A 70 -0.55 -14.46 -1.89
N ASP A 71 0.67 -13.97 -1.87
CA ASP A 71 1.74 -14.52 -2.68
C ASP A 71 2.38 -15.73 -1.97
N TRP A 72 1.85 -16.91 -2.24
CA TRP A 72 2.32 -18.16 -1.60
C TRP A 72 3.78 -18.48 -1.90
N TYR A 73 4.29 -18.09 -3.07
CA TYR A 73 5.69 -18.29 -3.40
C TYR A 73 6.61 -17.44 -2.52
N ARG A 74 6.31 -16.15 -2.36
CA ARG A 74 7.06 -15.26 -1.45
C ARG A 74 6.89 -15.67 0.01
N THR A 75 5.69 -16.08 0.40
CA THR A 75 5.41 -16.56 1.76
C THR A 75 6.22 -17.81 2.08
N ALA A 76 6.24 -18.79 1.19
CA ALA A 76 7.05 -20.01 1.37
C ALA A 76 8.55 -19.69 1.42
N ALA A 77 9.05 -18.83 0.52
CA ALA A 77 10.44 -18.39 0.52
C ALA A 77 10.83 -17.70 1.84
N ALA A 78 9.94 -16.86 2.39
CA ALA A 78 10.17 -16.19 3.67
C ALA A 78 10.21 -17.19 4.85
N VAL A 79 9.33 -18.20 4.87
CA VAL A 79 9.33 -19.26 5.89
C VAL A 79 10.62 -20.08 5.82
N VAL A 80 11.05 -20.51 4.63
CA VAL A 80 12.30 -21.23 4.43
C VAL A 80 13.48 -20.39 4.90
N ASN A 81 13.52 -19.12 4.55
CA ASN A 81 14.58 -18.19 4.95
C ASN A 81 14.63 -18.03 6.48
N TYR A 82 13.48 -17.91 7.13
CA TYR A 82 13.39 -17.87 8.59
C TYR A 82 13.90 -19.16 9.24
N CYS A 83 13.48 -20.32 8.74
CA CYS A 83 13.90 -21.63 9.26
C CYS A 83 15.39 -21.90 9.06
N THR A 84 16.00 -21.33 8.02
CA THR A 84 17.43 -21.50 7.71
C THR A 84 18.31 -20.41 8.31
N GLY A 85 17.76 -19.56 9.15
CA GLY A 85 18.50 -18.48 9.81
C GLY A 85 18.98 -17.40 8.84
N ASN A 86 18.17 -17.03 7.86
CA ASN A 86 18.46 -16.01 6.83
C ASN A 86 19.67 -16.32 5.93
N ARG A 87 20.01 -17.61 5.76
CA ARG A 87 21.19 -18.01 4.99
C ARG A 87 20.96 -18.15 3.48
N ILE A 88 19.71 -18.25 3.03
CA ILE A 88 19.41 -18.67 1.64
C ILE A 88 18.98 -17.49 0.76
N SER A 89 18.44 -16.43 1.30
CA SER A 89 17.98 -15.30 0.49
C SER A 89 18.26 -13.97 1.17
N GLY A 90 19.05 -13.13 0.52
CA GLY A 90 19.16 -11.71 0.84
C GLY A 90 17.92 -10.90 0.45
N SER A 91 16.70 -11.46 0.56
CA SER A 91 15.51 -10.72 0.16
C SER A 91 15.29 -9.54 1.09
N LYS A 92 15.62 -8.36 0.59
CA LYS A 92 15.35 -7.06 1.20
C LYS A 92 13.83 -6.72 1.22
N PHE A 93 12.98 -7.63 0.73
CA PHE A 93 11.56 -7.40 0.50
C PHE A 93 10.70 -8.13 1.51
N GLY A 94 9.66 -7.46 2.02
CA GLY A 94 8.66 -8.06 2.88
C GLY A 94 7.88 -9.19 2.18
N ALA A 95 7.39 -10.18 2.94
CA ALA A 95 6.60 -11.29 2.41
C ALA A 95 5.10 -10.94 2.28
N SER A 96 4.65 -9.83 2.86
CA SER A 96 3.24 -9.41 2.83
C SER A 96 2.89 -8.76 1.49
N THR A 97 1.71 -9.10 0.97
CA THR A 97 1.16 -8.50 -0.25
C THR A 97 0.52 -7.14 0.04
N ILE A 98 0.24 -6.35 -1.00
CA ILE A 98 -0.52 -5.10 -0.90
C ILE A 98 -1.89 -5.37 -0.27
N THR A 99 -2.58 -6.45 -0.65
CA THR A 99 -3.88 -6.83 -0.07
C THR A 99 -3.77 -7.13 1.42
N GLN A 100 -2.72 -7.84 1.86
CA GLN A 100 -2.47 -8.10 3.28
C GLN A 100 -2.14 -6.81 4.06
N GLN A 101 -1.38 -5.91 3.45
CA GLN A 101 -1.10 -4.60 4.06
C GLN A 101 -2.38 -3.75 4.20
N LEU A 102 -3.24 -3.76 3.18
CA LEU A 102 -4.53 -3.07 3.23
C LEU A 102 -5.38 -3.57 4.40
N VAL A 103 -5.60 -4.88 4.52
CA VAL A 103 -6.42 -5.43 5.62
C VAL A 103 -5.79 -5.18 6.98
N LYS A 104 -4.46 -5.19 7.08
CA LYS A 104 -3.74 -4.81 8.30
C LYS A 104 -4.02 -3.35 8.67
N ASN A 105 -3.86 -2.42 7.74
CA ASN A 105 -4.07 -0.99 7.99
C ASN A 105 -5.51 -0.70 8.41
N LEU A 106 -6.49 -1.32 7.74
CA LEU A 106 -7.92 -1.13 8.05
C LEU A 106 -8.35 -1.77 9.37
N SER A 107 -7.69 -2.85 9.82
CA SER A 107 -8.04 -3.50 11.09
C SER A 107 -7.55 -2.78 12.33
N GLY A 108 -6.59 -1.86 12.19
CA GLY A 108 -5.98 -1.13 13.32
C GLY A 108 -5.21 -1.99 14.30
N LYS A 109 -5.06 -3.29 14.05
CA LYS A 109 -4.40 -4.24 14.95
C LYS A 109 -2.91 -4.36 14.60
N ASN A 110 -2.05 -4.02 15.54
CA ASN A 110 -0.59 -4.02 15.38
C ASN A 110 0.13 -5.12 16.16
N ASP A 111 -0.59 -6.11 16.73
CA ASP A 111 0.05 -7.21 17.45
C ASP A 111 0.74 -8.20 16.48
N TYR A 112 1.93 -8.63 16.88
CA TYR A 112 2.73 -9.59 16.11
C TYR A 112 2.45 -11.01 16.61
N SER A 113 1.33 -11.59 16.19
CA SER A 113 0.99 -12.97 16.54
C SER A 113 0.75 -13.82 15.29
N VAL A 114 0.99 -15.13 15.42
CA VAL A 114 0.67 -16.10 14.34
C VAL A 114 -0.82 -16.08 14.03
N HIS A 115 -1.65 -15.98 15.07
CA HIS A 115 -3.10 -15.87 14.93
C HIS A 115 -3.48 -14.67 14.06
N ARG A 116 -2.88 -13.52 14.34
CA ARG A 116 -3.07 -12.31 13.54
C ARG A 116 -2.68 -12.51 12.08
N LYS A 117 -1.57 -13.19 11.79
CA LYS A 117 -1.15 -13.44 10.41
C LYS A 117 -2.10 -14.37 9.67
N ILE A 118 -2.70 -15.35 10.36
CA ILE A 118 -3.75 -16.20 9.78
C ILE A 118 -5.01 -15.38 9.46
N GLN A 119 -5.43 -14.48 10.36
CA GLN A 119 -6.56 -13.58 10.10
C GLN A 119 -6.30 -12.68 8.88
N GLU A 120 -5.12 -12.09 8.78
CA GLU A 120 -4.71 -11.29 7.62
C GLU A 120 -4.85 -12.05 6.30
N ILE A 121 -4.41 -13.32 6.28
CA ILE A 121 -4.53 -14.21 5.11
C ILE A 121 -6.00 -14.46 4.76
N CYS A 122 -6.83 -14.78 5.74
CA CYS A 122 -8.26 -15.01 5.53
C CYS A 122 -8.96 -13.75 5.00
N TRP A 123 -8.69 -12.60 5.59
CA TRP A 123 -9.27 -11.33 5.17
C TRP A 123 -8.79 -10.88 3.80
N ALA A 124 -7.50 -11.10 3.48
CA ALA A 124 -6.97 -10.78 2.16
C ALA A 124 -7.65 -11.62 1.06
N ASN A 125 -7.83 -12.91 1.28
CA ASN A 125 -8.56 -13.77 0.35
C ASN A 125 -10.04 -13.37 0.22
N ASP A 126 -10.72 -13.06 1.33
CA ASP A 126 -12.12 -12.63 1.29
C ASP A 126 -12.30 -11.28 0.58
N LEU A 127 -11.35 -10.36 0.75
CA LEU A 127 -11.36 -9.07 0.07
C LEU A 127 -11.16 -9.25 -1.45
N GLU A 128 -10.23 -10.09 -1.89
CA GLU A 128 -9.99 -10.38 -3.31
C GLU A 128 -11.15 -11.13 -4.00
N ASN A 129 -12.00 -11.82 -3.22
CA ASN A 129 -13.24 -12.40 -3.75
C ASN A 129 -14.34 -11.35 -3.98
N ARG A 130 -14.20 -10.16 -3.43
CA ARG A 130 -15.22 -9.10 -3.44
C ARG A 130 -14.83 -7.84 -4.20
N CYS A 131 -13.53 -7.64 -4.40
CA CYS A 131 -12.97 -6.43 -4.99
C CYS A 131 -12.04 -6.79 -6.14
N THR A 132 -12.00 -5.96 -7.16
CA THR A 132 -11.00 -6.05 -8.22
C THR A 132 -9.62 -5.59 -7.71
N LYS A 133 -8.58 -5.89 -8.47
CA LYS A 133 -7.21 -5.45 -8.14
C LYS A 133 -7.11 -3.92 -8.10
N GLU A 134 -7.77 -3.25 -9.03
CA GLU A 134 -7.83 -1.79 -9.12
C GLU A 134 -8.51 -1.20 -7.88
N GLU A 135 -9.62 -1.79 -7.44
CA GLU A 135 -10.31 -1.36 -6.24
C GLU A 135 -9.49 -1.58 -4.97
N ILE A 136 -8.69 -2.66 -4.92
CA ILE A 136 -7.78 -2.93 -3.79
C ILE A 136 -6.65 -1.90 -3.77
N LEU A 137 -6.05 -1.59 -4.93
CA LEU A 137 -5.03 -0.56 -5.04
C LEU A 137 -5.54 0.83 -4.68
N GLU A 138 -6.71 1.21 -5.19
CA GLU A 138 -7.35 2.47 -4.84
C GLU A 138 -7.47 2.63 -3.32
N ARG A 139 -8.01 1.60 -2.65
CA ARG A 139 -8.17 1.62 -1.20
C ARG A 139 -6.84 1.64 -0.47
N TYR A 140 -5.88 0.84 -0.91
CA TYR A 140 -4.54 0.79 -0.33
C TYR A 140 -3.87 2.16 -0.39
N LEU A 141 -3.84 2.77 -1.57
CA LEU A 141 -3.20 4.05 -1.82
C LEU A 141 -3.91 5.23 -1.12
N ASN A 142 -5.16 5.05 -0.70
CA ASN A 142 -5.90 6.05 0.07
C ASN A 142 -5.76 5.93 1.59
N VAL A 143 -5.29 4.78 2.12
CA VAL A 143 -5.24 4.56 3.58
C VAL A 143 -3.84 4.39 4.14
N ILE A 144 -2.81 4.25 3.30
CA ILE A 144 -1.44 4.05 3.77
C ILE A 144 -0.92 5.30 4.48
N ASN A 145 -0.14 5.06 5.55
CA ASN A 145 0.57 6.12 6.25
C ASN A 145 1.84 6.49 5.47
N LEU A 146 1.95 7.75 5.10
CA LEU A 146 3.08 8.31 4.33
C LEU A 146 3.85 9.38 5.13
N ALA A 147 3.96 9.19 6.45
CA ALA A 147 4.58 10.10 7.40
C ALA A 147 3.89 11.49 7.48
N GLN A 148 4.39 12.39 8.31
CA GLN A 148 3.91 13.78 8.48
C GLN A 148 2.39 13.93 8.65
N GLY A 149 1.72 12.91 9.21
CA GLY A 149 0.27 12.91 9.34
C GLY A 149 -0.49 12.65 8.03
N CYS A 150 0.19 12.40 6.93
CA CYS A 150 -0.43 12.13 5.63
C CYS A 150 -0.90 10.67 5.55
N TYR A 151 -2.20 10.50 5.32
CA TYR A 151 -2.81 9.22 5.01
C TYR A 151 -3.33 9.23 3.57
N GLY A 152 -2.77 8.34 2.77
CA GLY A 152 -3.03 8.21 1.34
C GLY A 152 -2.19 9.14 0.47
N VAL A 153 -2.05 8.71 -0.80
CA VAL A 153 -1.19 9.37 -1.80
C VAL A 153 -1.69 10.77 -2.19
N GLY A 154 -3.00 11.02 -2.11
CA GLY A 154 -3.56 12.33 -2.43
C GLY A 154 -3.11 13.41 -1.46
N ALA A 155 -3.17 13.13 -0.15
CA ALA A 155 -2.68 14.04 0.88
C ALA A 155 -1.14 14.19 0.82
N ALA A 156 -0.43 13.08 0.61
CA ALA A 156 1.03 13.09 0.53
C ALA A 156 1.55 13.86 -0.70
N ALA A 157 0.92 13.73 -1.86
CA ALA A 157 1.29 14.47 -3.06
C ALA A 157 1.18 15.99 -2.85
N GLU A 158 0.11 16.42 -2.20
CA GLU A 158 -0.08 17.84 -1.90
C GLU A 158 0.89 18.33 -0.83
N TYR A 159 1.09 17.55 0.23
CA TYR A 159 1.97 17.91 1.33
C TYR A 159 3.45 18.00 0.91
N TYR A 160 3.96 16.99 0.21
CA TYR A 160 5.38 16.94 -0.16
C TYR A 160 5.72 17.72 -1.42
N PHE A 161 4.80 17.82 -2.39
CA PHE A 161 5.08 18.36 -3.71
C PHE A 161 4.17 19.53 -4.13
N GLY A 162 3.12 19.84 -3.36
CA GLY A 162 2.20 20.94 -3.64
C GLY A 162 1.36 20.76 -4.91
N LYS A 163 1.08 19.52 -5.32
CA LYS A 163 0.36 19.22 -6.56
C LYS A 163 -0.49 17.95 -6.47
N PRO A 164 -1.50 17.78 -7.35
CA PRO A 164 -2.32 16.58 -7.38
C PRO A 164 -1.50 15.35 -7.83
N VAL A 165 -1.96 14.16 -7.48
CA VAL A 165 -1.29 12.90 -7.85
C VAL A 165 -1.08 12.73 -9.34
N SER A 166 -2.01 13.21 -10.17
CA SER A 166 -1.94 13.15 -11.63
C SER A 166 -0.81 13.99 -12.24
N ALA A 167 -0.20 14.89 -11.48
CA ALA A 167 0.90 15.75 -11.90
C ALA A 167 2.26 15.30 -11.33
N LEU A 168 2.33 14.18 -10.64
CA LEU A 168 3.56 13.62 -10.09
C LEU A 168 4.48 13.13 -11.21
N THR A 169 5.76 13.39 -11.07
CA THR A 169 6.82 12.78 -11.90
C THR A 169 7.13 11.37 -11.41
N VAL A 170 7.77 10.55 -12.24
CA VAL A 170 8.22 9.19 -11.88
C VAL A 170 9.05 9.19 -10.58
N ALA A 171 9.98 10.13 -10.43
CA ALA A 171 10.81 10.25 -9.24
C ALA A 171 10.01 10.59 -7.98
N GLU A 172 8.98 11.41 -8.09
CA GLU A 172 8.07 11.73 -6.98
C GLU A 172 7.17 10.54 -6.63
N CYS A 173 6.68 9.79 -7.62
CA CYS A 173 5.96 8.54 -7.40
C CYS A 173 6.82 7.53 -6.62
N ALA A 174 8.06 7.33 -7.03
CA ALA A 174 9.01 6.47 -6.35
C ALA A 174 9.36 6.98 -4.93
N THR A 175 9.42 8.31 -4.73
CA THR A 175 9.63 8.92 -3.41
C THR A 175 8.48 8.57 -2.45
N LEU A 176 7.23 8.66 -2.88
CA LEU A 176 6.08 8.27 -2.07
C LEU A 176 6.09 6.76 -1.78
N ALA A 177 6.38 5.95 -2.78
CA ALA A 177 6.47 4.49 -2.60
C ALA A 177 7.56 4.09 -1.61
N ALA A 178 8.67 4.83 -1.54
CA ALA A 178 9.75 4.58 -0.60
C ALA A 178 9.33 4.72 0.87
N ILE A 179 8.35 5.57 1.20
CA ILE A 179 7.93 5.85 2.58
C ILE A 179 7.25 4.63 3.23
N THR A 180 6.55 3.80 2.45
CA THR A 180 5.60 2.79 2.91
C THR A 180 6.15 1.76 3.90
N ASN A 181 7.37 1.32 3.70
CA ASN A 181 7.99 0.27 4.51
C ASN A 181 8.17 0.67 5.98
N ASN A 182 8.63 1.89 6.21
CA ASN A 182 8.80 2.48 7.54
C ASN A 182 8.70 4.01 7.43
N PRO A 183 7.52 4.61 7.64
CA PRO A 183 7.32 6.05 7.48
C PRO A 183 8.28 6.92 8.27
N SER A 184 8.66 6.52 9.48
CA SER A 184 9.60 7.27 10.31
C SER A 184 11.05 7.21 9.79
N GLN A 185 11.42 6.12 9.12
CA GLN A 185 12.78 5.92 8.60
C GLN A 185 12.96 6.49 7.20
N TYR A 186 11.89 6.55 6.41
CA TYR A 186 11.93 6.95 5.01
C TYR A 186 11.15 8.24 4.72
N ASP A 187 10.88 9.04 5.74
CA ASP A 187 10.29 10.36 5.58
C ASP A 187 11.25 11.29 4.82
N PRO A 188 10.85 11.84 3.66
CA PRO A 188 11.74 12.65 2.83
C PRO A 188 12.19 13.97 3.48
N TYR A 189 11.46 14.49 4.47
CA TYR A 189 11.83 15.71 5.19
C TYR A 189 12.81 15.45 6.33
N THR A 190 12.60 14.39 7.09
CA THR A 190 13.43 14.11 8.27
C THR A 190 14.56 13.12 7.98
N GLN A 191 14.43 12.30 6.94
CA GLN A 191 15.38 11.25 6.55
C GLN A 191 15.62 11.24 5.02
N PRO A 192 16.07 12.36 4.42
CA PRO A 192 16.15 12.50 2.96
C PRO A 192 17.08 11.48 2.30
N GLU A 193 18.20 11.15 2.94
CA GLU A 193 19.18 10.19 2.39
C GLU A 193 18.61 8.75 2.39
N ASN A 194 17.94 8.35 3.46
CA ASN A 194 17.30 7.04 3.54
C ASN A 194 16.17 6.93 2.52
N ASN A 195 15.36 7.98 2.38
CA ASN A 195 14.31 8.01 1.36
C ASN A 195 14.91 7.93 -0.04
N LYS A 196 15.97 8.69 -0.31
CA LYS A 196 16.67 8.68 -1.60
C LYS A 196 17.16 7.28 -1.97
N GLU A 197 17.87 6.60 -1.04
CA GLU A 197 18.34 5.23 -1.28
C GLU A 197 17.19 4.26 -1.62
N ARG A 198 16.10 4.37 -0.89
CA ARG A 198 14.95 3.50 -1.13
C ARG A 198 14.14 3.89 -2.38
N ARG A 199 14.08 5.18 -2.71
CA ARG A 199 13.52 5.68 -3.98
C ARG A 199 14.29 5.13 -5.17
N ASP A 200 15.62 5.22 -5.11
CA ASP A 200 16.49 4.75 -6.18
C ASP A 200 16.32 3.22 -6.37
N LEU A 201 16.19 2.46 -5.28
CA LEU A 201 15.79 1.04 -5.35
C LEU A 201 14.43 0.83 -6.01
N ALA A 202 13.44 1.68 -5.75
CA ALA A 202 12.13 1.57 -6.40
C ALA A 202 12.22 1.82 -7.91
N LEU A 203 13.01 2.82 -8.33
CA LEU A 203 13.27 3.11 -9.74
C LEU A 203 14.00 1.95 -10.43
N ASP A 204 15.02 1.37 -9.80
CA ASP A 204 15.72 0.20 -10.33
C ASP A 204 14.75 -0.98 -10.55
N LEU A 205 13.86 -1.23 -9.58
CA LEU A 205 12.86 -2.28 -9.71
C LEU A 205 11.82 -2.00 -10.79
N MET A 206 11.41 -0.75 -10.97
CA MET A 206 10.52 -0.35 -12.07
C MET A 206 11.19 -0.58 -13.43
N CYS A 207 12.49 -0.27 -13.54
CA CYS A 207 13.28 -0.53 -14.73
C CYS A 207 13.44 -2.04 -15.00
N GLU A 208 13.82 -2.83 -13.98
CA GLU A 208 13.93 -4.31 -14.09
C GLU A 208 12.62 -4.97 -14.52
N GLN A 209 11.47 -4.39 -14.17
CA GLN A 209 10.14 -4.89 -14.51
C GLN A 209 9.60 -4.32 -15.82
N GLY A 210 10.35 -3.41 -16.47
CA GLY A 210 10.01 -2.82 -17.77
C GLY A 210 8.94 -1.75 -17.73
N TYR A 211 8.67 -1.16 -16.56
CA TYR A 211 7.71 -0.05 -16.43
C TYR A 211 8.31 1.29 -16.86
N ILE A 212 9.62 1.46 -16.70
CA ILE A 212 10.36 2.63 -17.17
C ILE A 212 11.63 2.20 -17.93
N SER A 213 12.17 3.08 -18.78
CA SER A 213 13.49 2.92 -19.39
C SER A 213 14.60 3.48 -18.50
N GLU A 214 15.83 3.01 -18.72
CA GLU A 214 17.03 3.58 -18.09
C GLU A 214 17.20 5.08 -18.35
#